data_72fb611a7cc103f589a99b8b5347b55d
#
_entry.id   72fb611a7cc103f589a99b8b5347b55d
#
_cell.length_a   1.000
_cell.length_b   1.000
_cell.length_c   1.000
_cell.angle_alpha   90.00
_cell.angle_beta   90.00
_cell.angle_gamma   90.00
#
_symmetry.space_group_name_H-M   'P 1'
#
loop_
_entity.id
_entity.type
_entity.pdbx_description
1 polymer ?
#
loop_
_entity_poly.entity_id
_entity_poly.type
_entity_poly.pdbx_seq_one_letter_code
_entity_poly.pdbx_strand_id
1 'polypeptide(L)'
;ENAKDAVIMALNSGYNMIDTASFYKNEEGVGKGLALSGKKREEVFLTSKLWNDDHGYDNTLSAFEKSLKKLDTDYLDLYLIHWPVPASKKDVWEEDIVETWKAMEKIYESGRAKAIGVSNFMPHHLKCILDNCDITPMVNQIEYHVSFMQQDTVDYCKNNNILIQAWSPLAR
;
A
#
# COMPACT_ATOMS: atom_id res chain seq x y z
N GLU A 1 -17.40 6.13 -12.23
CA GLU A 1 -18.06 6.00 -10.92
C GLU A 1 -17.36 6.89 -9.90
N ASN A 2 -18.12 7.63 -9.12
CA ASN A 2 -17.60 8.76 -8.36
C ASN A 2 -17.02 8.27 -7.02
N ALA A 3 -15.69 8.06 -6.97
CA ALA A 3 -15.00 7.63 -5.75
C ALA A 3 -15.33 8.52 -4.53
N LYS A 4 -15.56 9.80 -4.77
CA LYS A 4 -15.98 10.77 -3.74
C LYS A 4 -17.25 10.32 -3.01
N ASP A 5 -18.29 10.00 -3.76
CA ASP A 5 -19.59 9.66 -3.16
C ASP A 5 -19.54 8.28 -2.46
N ALA A 6 -18.77 7.34 -3.02
CA ALA A 6 -18.53 6.04 -2.39
C ALA A 6 -17.82 6.18 -1.03
N VAL A 7 -16.80 7.03 -0.94
CA VAL A 7 -16.08 7.30 0.31
C VAL A 7 -17.01 7.95 1.35
N ILE A 8 -17.79 8.97 0.96
CA ILE A 8 -18.74 9.62 1.87
C ILE A 8 -19.74 8.58 2.41
N MET A 9 -20.30 7.76 1.53
CA MET A 9 -21.29 6.74 1.91
C MET A 9 -20.67 5.69 2.84
N ALA A 10 -19.46 5.20 2.54
CA ALA A 10 -18.77 4.22 3.39
C ALA A 10 -18.51 4.78 4.81
N LEU A 11 -17.94 5.98 4.90
CA LEU A 11 -17.63 6.62 6.19
C LEU A 11 -18.89 6.92 7.01
N ASN A 12 -19.98 7.34 6.36
CA ASN A 12 -21.27 7.56 7.02
C ASN A 12 -21.93 6.25 7.46
N SER A 13 -21.61 5.12 6.81
CA SER A 13 -22.06 3.79 7.19
C SER A 13 -21.23 3.13 8.29
N GLY A 14 -20.22 3.84 8.82
CA GLY A 14 -19.41 3.36 9.94
C GLY A 14 -18.09 2.70 9.54
N TYR A 15 -17.75 2.63 8.26
CA TYR A 15 -16.38 2.26 7.86
C TYR A 15 -15.41 3.34 8.29
N ASN A 16 -14.22 2.94 8.70
CA ASN A 16 -13.13 3.84 9.11
C ASN A 16 -11.82 3.56 8.38
N MET A 17 -11.82 2.64 7.41
CA MET A 17 -10.68 2.30 6.56
C MET A 17 -11.02 2.52 5.11
N ILE A 18 -10.17 3.29 4.42
CA ILE A 18 -10.26 3.55 2.97
C ILE A 18 -8.97 3.07 2.33
N ASP A 19 -9.09 2.17 1.35
CA ASP A 19 -7.98 1.63 0.58
C ASP A 19 -8.08 2.10 -0.87
N THR A 20 -7.03 2.75 -1.34
CA THR A 20 -6.89 3.18 -2.73
C THR A 20 -5.50 2.87 -3.27
N ALA A 21 -5.18 3.33 -4.47
CA ALA A 21 -3.86 3.23 -5.09
C ALA A 21 -3.71 4.28 -6.20
N SER A 22 -2.48 4.70 -6.48
CA SER A 22 -2.20 5.60 -7.60
C SER A 22 -2.68 5.04 -8.95
N PHE A 23 -2.59 3.71 -9.11
CA PHE A 23 -3.07 2.99 -10.31
C PHE A 23 -4.58 3.16 -10.57
N TYR A 24 -5.40 3.28 -9.52
CA TYR A 24 -6.85 3.40 -9.68
C TYR A 24 -7.29 4.76 -10.24
N LYS A 25 -6.39 5.73 -10.30
CA LYS A 25 -6.61 7.08 -10.84
C LYS A 25 -7.79 7.80 -10.19
N ASN A 26 -8.08 7.48 -8.94
CA ASN A 26 -9.22 7.99 -8.18
C ASN A 26 -8.85 8.71 -6.87
N GLU A 27 -7.54 8.87 -6.59
CA GLU A 27 -7.04 9.47 -5.34
C GLU A 27 -7.64 10.87 -5.08
N GLU A 28 -7.79 11.71 -6.10
CA GLU A 28 -8.45 13.03 -5.95
C GLU A 28 -9.91 12.91 -5.52
N GLY A 29 -10.62 11.91 -6.06
CA GLY A 29 -12.00 11.61 -5.65
C GLY A 29 -12.06 11.14 -4.21
N VAL A 30 -11.12 10.30 -3.80
CA VAL A 30 -10.99 9.82 -2.40
C VAL A 30 -10.72 11.00 -1.47
N GLY A 31 -9.75 11.87 -1.76
CA GLY A 31 -9.45 13.07 -0.97
C GLY A 31 -10.66 13.99 -0.80
N LYS A 32 -11.38 14.27 -1.90
CA LYS A 32 -12.64 15.04 -1.85
C LYS A 32 -13.70 14.36 -0.99
N GLY A 33 -13.80 13.03 -1.06
CA GLY A 33 -14.72 12.24 -0.24
C GLY A 33 -14.40 12.33 1.25
N LEU A 34 -13.13 12.23 1.60
CA LEU A 34 -12.65 12.41 2.98
C LEU A 34 -13.02 13.80 3.52
N ALA A 35 -12.67 14.86 2.79
CA ALA A 35 -12.94 16.24 3.19
C ALA A 35 -14.44 16.54 3.38
N LEU A 36 -15.32 15.95 2.57
CA LEU A 36 -16.77 16.17 2.62
C LEU A 36 -17.51 15.18 3.54
N SER A 37 -16.86 14.16 4.07
CA SER A 37 -17.49 13.15 4.94
C SER A 37 -17.86 13.66 6.34
N GLY A 38 -17.28 14.80 6.76
CA GLY A 38 -17.42 15.32 8.12
C GLY A 38 -16.56 14.57 9.17
N LYS A 39 -15.84 13.54 8.78
CA LYS A 39 -14.89 12.83 9.66
C LYS A 39 -13.58 13.61 9.76
N LYS A 40 -12.97 13.59 10.94
CA LYS A 40 -11.61 14.10 11.10
C LYS A 40 -10.62 13.13 10.43
N ARG A 41 -9.49 13.65 9.93
CA ARG A 41 -8.48 12.84 9.23
C ARG A 41 -7.96 11.68 10.10
N GLU A 42 -7.77 11.91 11.38
CA GLU A 42 -7.31 10.92 12.35
C GLU A 42 -8.33 9.82 12.70
N GLU A 43 -9.58 9.97 12.32
CA GLU A 43 -10.63 8.95 12.49
C GLU A 43 -10.64 7.95 11.32
N VAL A 44 -9.87 8.21 10.25
CA VAL A 44 -9.88 7.40 9.03
C VAL A 44 -8.50 6.80 8.79
N PHE A 45 -8.43 5.48 8.72
CA PHE A 45 -7.23 4.77 8.29
C PHE A 45 -7.16 4.77 6.76
N LEU A 46 -6.21 5.54 6.20
CA LEU A 46 -6.07 5.75 4.77
C LEU A 46 -4.85 5.01 4.22
N THR A 47 -5.11 4.12 3.25
CA THR A 47 -4.08 3.38 2.52
C THR A 47 -4.01 3.85 1.06
N SER A 48 -2.80 4.06 0.56
CA SER A 48 -2.53 4.13 -0.88
C SER A 48 -1.34 3.25 -1.26
N LYS A 49 -1.11 3.08 -2.58
CA LYS A 49 -0.09 2.15 -3.09
C LYS A 49 0.70 2.78 -4.23
N LEU A 50 2.01 2.51 -4.20
CA LEU A 50 2.95 2.82 -5.26
C LEU A 50 2.70 1.92 -6.47
N TRP A 51 2.53 2.51 -7.65
CA TRP A 51 2.40 1.72 -8.87
C TRP A 51 3.75 1.32 -9.45
N ASN A 52 3.74 0.29 -10.28
CA ASN A 52 4.92 -0.34 -10.87
C ASN A 52 5.82 0.61 -11.66
N ASP A 53 5.24 1.58 -12.36
CA ASP A 53 6.00 2.54 -13.19
C ASP A 53 6.81 3.54 -12.35
N ASP A 54 6.50 3.65 -11.07
CA ASP A 54 7.14 4.56 -10.12
C ASP A 54 8.15 3.86 -9.19
N HIS A 55 8.55 2.61 -9.47
CA HIS A 55 9.58 1.91 -8.72
C HIS A 55 10.98 2.54 -8.88
N GLY A 56 11.83 2.37 -7.86
CA GLY A 56 13.14 2.97 -7.70
C GLY A 56 13.11 4.11 -6.69
N TYR A 57 14.26 4.44 -6.12
CA TYR A 57 14.34 5.32 -4.94
C TYR A 57 13.69 6.70 -5.18
N ASP A 58 14.18 7.46 -6.14
CA ASP A 58 13.70 8.83 -6.38
C ASP A 58 12.26 8.88 -6.92
N ASN A 59 11.91 7.92 -7.77
CA ASN A 59 10.57 7.81 -8.32
C ASN A 59 9.55 7.52 -7.21
N THR A 60 9.87 6.62 -6.29
CA THR A 60 9.02 6.28 -5.14
C THR A 60 8.75 7.50 -4.26
N LEU A 61 9.79 8.27 -3.93
CA LEU A 61 9.63 9.52 -3.16
C LEU A 61 8.73 10.51 -3.90
N SER A 62 8.96 10.71 -5.19
CA SER A 62 8.14 11.60 -6.03
C SER A 62 6.67 11.14 -6.14
N ALA A 63 6.45 9.83 -6.29
CA ALA A 63 5.11 9.24 -6.38
C ALA A 63 4.33 9.40 -5.07
N PHE A 64 4.99 9.23 -3.93
CA PHE A 64 4.40 9.46 -2.62
C PHE A 64 3.90 10.90 -2.45
N GLU A 65 4.72 11.90 -2.81
CA GLU A 65 4.32 13.31 -2.80
C GLU A 65 3.10 13.59 -3.68
N LYS A 66 3.07 12.99 -4.88
CA LYS A 66 1.92 13.10 -5.79
C LYS A 66 0.65 12.50 -5.19
N SER A 67 0.77 11.34 -4.52
CA SER A 67 -0.38 10.70 -3.85
C SER A 67 -0.90 11.55 -2.70
N LEU A 68 -0.05 12.08 -1.83
CA LEU A 68 -0.47 12.98 -0.75
C LEU A 68 -1.19 14.22 -1.29
N LYS A 69 -0.64 14.83 -2.33
CA LYS A 69 -1.26 16.01 -2.98
C LYS A 69 -2.64 15.70 -3.55
N LYS A 70 -2.81 14.54 -4.21
CA LYS A 70 -4.11 14.13 -4.78
C LYS A 70 -5.14 13.79 -3.70
N LEU A 71 -4.69 13.15 -2.62
CA LEU A 71 -5.52 12.79 -1.48
C LEU A 71 -5.84 13.97 -0.55
N ASP A 72 -5.18 15.13 -0.78
CA ASP A 72 -5.29 16.34 0.05
C ASP A 72 -5.05 16.04 1.54
N THR A 73 -3.91 15.39 1.83
CA THR A 73 -3.52 14.97 3.19
C THR A 73 -2.02 15.07 3.39
N ASP A 74 -1.58 15.30 4.62
CA ASP A 74 -0.17 15.39 4.97
C ASP A 74 0.48 14.02 5.27
N TYR A 75 -0.32 12.98 5.46
CA TYR A 75 0.17 11.64 5.78
C TYR A 75 -0.76 10.52 5.31
N LEU A 76 -0.19 9.32 5.18
CA LEU A 76 -0.93 8.07 5.03
C LEU A 76 -0.79 7.21 6.31
N ASP A 77 -1.82 6.44 6.63
CA ASP A 77 -1.73 5.45 7.70
C ASP A 77 -0.95 4.23 7.24
N LEU A 78 -1.10 3.85 5.95
CA LEU A 78 -0.36 2.76 5.33
C LEU A 78 0.00 3.10 3.88
N TYR A 79 1.27 2.93 3.51
CA TYR A 79 1.72 3.01 2.13
C TYR A 79 2.33 1.69 1.68
N LEU A 80 1.87 1.15 0.55
CA LEU A 80 2.25 -0.18 0.06
C LEU A 80 2.95 -0.11 -1.30
N ILE A 81 3.92 -0.99 -1.56
CA ILE A 81 4.31 -1.34 -2.92
C ILE A 81 3.21 -2.24 -3.50
N HIS A 82 2.61 -1.87 -4.64
CA HIS A 82 1.41 -2.53 -5.17
C HIS A 82 1.68 -3.93 -5.74
N TRP A 83 2.80 -4.10 -6.44
CA TRP A 83 3.29 -5.37 -6.98
C TRP A 83 4.80 -5.45 -6.89
N PRO A 84 5.38 -6.65 -6.69
CA PRO A 84 6.83 -6.79 -6.50
C PRO A 84 7.66 -6.52 -7.76
N VAL A 85 7.15 -6.90 -8.92
CA VAL A 85 7.94 -6.94 -10.16
C VAL A 85 7.24 -6.19 -11.29
N PRO A 86 7.71 -4.97 -11.63
CA PRO A 86 7.27 -4.28 -12.84
C PRO A 86 7.61 -5.08 -14.10
N ALA A 87 6.71 -5.10 -15.08
CA ALA A 87 6.92 -5.84 -16.34
C ALA A 87 8.20 -5.41 -17.10
N SER A 88 8.59 -4.14 -16.94
CA SER A 88 9.80 -3.55 -17.55
C SER A 88 11.10 -3.86 -16.81
N LYS A 89 11.04 -4.44 -15.59
CA LYS A 89 12.21 -4.64 -14.72
C LYS A 89 12.41 -6.10 -14.29
N LYS A 90 11.89 -7.04 -15.06
CA LYS A 90 11.93 -8.48 -14.73
C LYS A 90 13.34 -9.02 -14.51
N ASP A 91 14.31 -8.51 -15.25
CA ASP A 91 15.70 -8.99 -15.18
C ASP A 91 16.52 -8.36 -14.06
N VAL A 92 16.00 -7.30 -13.41
CA VAL A 92 16.65 -6.54 -12.33
C VAL A 92 15.73 -6.32 -11.13
N TRP A 93 14.73 -7.19 -10.97
CA TRP A 93 13.67 -6.99 -9.98
C TRP A 93 14.17 -6.97 -8.53
N GLU A 94 15.24 -7.70 -8.20
CA GLU A 94 15.80 -7.76 -6.85
C GLU A 94 16.39 -6.40 -6.46
N GLU A 95 17.22 -5.83 -7.34
CA GLU A 95 17.79 -4.50 -7.12
C GLU A 95 16.69 -3.43 -7.06
N ASP A 96 15.71 -3.54 -7.96
CA ASP A 96 14.59 -2.59 -8.03
C ASP A 96 13.71 -2.62 -6.77
N ILE A 97 13.41 -3.80 -6.23
CA ILE A 97 12.68 -3.94 -4.95
C ILE A 97 13.47 -3.30 -3.81
N VAL A 98 14.77 -3.55 -3.72
CA VAL A 98 15.63 -3.03 -2.65
C VAL A 98 15.66 -1.51 -2.69
N GLU A 99 15.91 -0.90 -3.85
CA GLU A 99 15.93 0.56 -4.00
C GLU A 99 14.55 1.19 -3.73
N THR A 100 13.48 0.54 -4.19
CA THR A 100 12.12 0.98 -3.89
C THR A 100 11.83 0.90 -2.40
N TRP A 101 12.24 -0.19 -1.72
CA TRP A 101 11.99 -0.35 -0.30
C TRP A 101 12.79 0.63 0.55
N LYS A 102 14.03 0.94 0.22
CA LYS A 102 14.81 1.99 0.89
C LYS A 102 14.11 3.36 0.84
N ALA A 103 13.45 3.67 -0.27
CA ALA A 103 12.62 4.88 -0.35
C ALA A 103 11.38 4.80 0.57
N MET A 104 10.75 3.62 0.68
CA MET A 104 9.65 3.39 1.63
C MET A 104 10.11 3.59 3.08
N GLU A 105 11.29 3.08 3.44
CA GLU A 105 11.91 3.31 4.76
C GLU A 105 12.10 4.81 5.03
N LYS A 106 12.60 5.56 4.04
CA LYS A 106 12.76 7.01 4.14
C LYS A 106 11.44 7.76 4.35
N ILE A 107 10.39 7.32 3.65
CA ILE A 107 9.03 7.86 3.83
C ILE A 107 8.53 7.58 5.25
N TYR A 108 8.72 6.36 5.76
CA TYR A 108 8.34 5.98 7.13
C TYR A 108 9.11 6.79 8.19
N GLU A 109 10.42 6.91 8.07
CA GLU A 109 11.27 7.72 8.98
C GLU A 109 10.83 9.19 9.04
N SER A 110 10.30 9.72 7.94
CA SER A 110 9.77 11.10 7.92
C SER A 110 8.48 11.28 8.74
N GLY A 111 7.86 10.17 9.18
CA GLY A 111 6.57 10.14 9.89
C GLY A 111 5.36 10.41 9.00
N ARG A 112 5.54 10.54 7.69
CA ARG A 112 4.44 10.84 6.74
C ARG A 112 3.71 9.60 6.22
N ALA A 113 4.29 8.40 6.38
CA ALA A 113 3.56 7.13 6.39
C ALA A 113 3.68 6.54 7.79
N LYS A 114 2.54 6.23 8.43
CA LYS A 114 2.53 5.66 9.79
C LYS A 114 2.93 4.19 9.80
N ALA A 115 2.72 3.51 8.68
CA ALA A 115 3.16 2.16 8.41
C ALA A 115 3.53 2.02 6.93
N ILE A 116 4.46 1.10 6.65
CA ILE A 116 4.86 0.73 5.29
C ILE A 116 4.75 -0.77 5.10
N GLY A 117 4.42 -1.17 3.88
CA GLY A 117 4.25 -2.58 3.57
C GLY A 117 4.29 -2.84 2.06
N VAL A 118 3.87 -4.02 1.72
CA VAL A 118 3.88 -4.53 0.36
C VAL A 118 2.54 -5.14 0.00
N SER A 119 2.30 -5.36 -1.28
CA SER A 119 1.12 -6.08 -1.77
C SER A 119 1.53 -7.08 -2.85
N ASN A 120 0.92 -8.27 -2.81
CA ASN A 120 1.16 -9.36 -3.74
C ASN A 120 2.60 -9.93 -3.72
N PHE A 121 3.31 -9.79 -2.62
CA PHE A 121 4.66 -10.33 -2.46
C PHE A 121 4.62 -11.79 -2.04
N MET A 122 5.37 -12.61 -2.75
CA MET A 122 5.63 -14.01 -2.41
C MET A 122 6.84 -14.13 -1.49
N PRO A 123 7.09 -15.31 -0.83
CA PRO A 123 8.22 -15.50 0.10
C PRO A 123 9.58 -15.05 -0.43
N HIS A 124 9.89 -15.32 -1.72
CA HIS A 124 11.17 -14.94 -2.31
C HIS A 124 11.31 -13.42 -2.50
N HIS A 125 10.22 -12.69 -2.81
CA HIS A 125 10.22 -11.24 -2.86
C HIS A 125 10.43 -10.62 -1.48
N LEU A 126 9.73 -11.14 -0.45
CA LEU A 126 9.89 -10.70 0.93
C LEU A 126 11.30 -10.97 1.44
N LYS A 127 11.87 -12.15 1.12
CA LYS A 127 13.24 -12.49 1.49
C LYS A 127 14.24 -11.48 0.94
N CYS A 128 14.05 -11.00 -0.29
CA CYS A 128 14.90 -9.99 -0.89
C CYS A 128 14.96 -8.71 -0.04
N ILE A 129 13.80 -8.23 0.46
CA ILE A 129 13.75 -7.08 1.38
C ILE A 129 14.42 -7.41 2.71
N LEU A 130 14.05 -8.52 3.34
CA LEU A 130 14.54 -8.90 4.68
C LEU A 130 16.06 -9.09 4.73
N ASP A 131 16.67 -9.52 3.64
CA ASP A 131 18.12 -9.73 3.57
C ASP A 131 18.91 -8.45 3.31
N ASN A 132 18.29 -7.38 2.78
CA ASN A 132 19.00 -6.21 2.23
C ASN A 132 18.54 -4.85 2.77
N CYS A 133 17.52 -4.81 3.63
CA CYS A 133 16.92 -3.58 4.14
C CYS A 133 16.75 -3.64 5.66
N ASP A 134 16.62 -2.47 6.29
CA ASP A 134 16.63 -2.33 7.76
C ASP A 134 15.23 -2.50 8.38
N ILE A 135 14.18 -2.11 7.68
CA ILE A 135 12.81 -2.14 8.18
C ILE A 135 12.03 -3.27 7.52
N THR A 136 11.55 -4.21 8.33
CA THR A 136 10.65 -5.28 7.88
C THR A 136 9.32 -4.69 7.40
N PRO A 137 8.76 -5.16 6.26
CA PRO A 137 7.40 -4.79 5.87
C PRO A 137 6.40 -5.10 6.98
N MET A 138 5.57 -4.12 7.35
CA MET A 138 4.59 -4.30 8.43
C MET A 138 3.36 -5.07 7.97
N VAL A 139 3.04 -4.95 6.67
CA VAL A 139 1.86 -5.55 6.05
C VAL A 139 2.25 -6.16 4.70
N ASN A 140 1.69 -7.33 4.39
CA ASN A 140 1.59 -7.85 3.03
C ASN A 140 0.11 -8.01 2.67
N GLN A 141 -0.38 -7.18 1.75
CA GLN A 141 -1.76 -7.22 1.29
C GLN A 141 -1.87 -8.17 0.09
N ILE A 142 -2.54 -9.31 0.27
CA ILE A 142 -2.61 -10.38 -0.74
C ILE A 142 -4.06 -10.78 -1.05
N GLU A 143 -4.29 -11.40 -2.21
CA GLU A 143 -5.54 -12.11 -2.44
C GLU A 143 -5.65 -13.25 -1.42
N TYR A 144 -6.68 -13.20 -0.60
CA TYR A 144 -6.84 -14.20 0.46
C TYR A 144 -8.32 -14.41 0.76
N HIS A 145 -8.80 -15.60 0.43
CA HIS A 145 -10.19 -16.01 0.64
C HIS A 145 -10.29 -17.55 0.70
N VAL A 146 -11.47 -18.09 1.02
CA VAL A 146 -11.69 -19.52 1.24
C VAL A 146 -11.26 -20.44 0.09
N SER A 147 -11.25 -19.93 -1.15
CA SER A 147 -10.83 -20.70 -2.33
C SER A 147 -9.36 -20.46 -2.72
N PHE A 148 -8.67 -19.49 -2.08
CA PHE A 148 -7.27 -19.15 -2.38
C PHE A 148 -6.54 -18.71 -1.11
N MET A 149 -5.97 -19.67 -0.40
CA MET A 149 -5.42 -19.48 0.94
C MET A 149 -3.94 -19.06 0.97
N GLN A 150 -3.19 -19.22 -0.12
CA GLN A 150 -1.76 -18.86 -0.23
C GLN A 150 -0.93 -19.26 1.02
N GLN A 151 -1.09 -20.47 1.50
CA GLN A 151 -0.60 -20.90 2.82
C GLN A 151 0.90 -20.64 3.02
N ASP A 152 1.74 -20.93 2.01
CA ASP A 152 3.18 -20.69 2.10
C ASP A 152 3.53 -19.23 2.33
N THR A 153 2.82 -18.30 1.66
CA THR A 153 3.01 -16.86 1.83
C THR A 153 2.53 -16.41 3.20
N VAL A 154 1.38 -16.92 3.65
CA VAL A 154 0.82 -16.62 4.98
C VAL A 154 1.75 -17.07 6.09
N ASP A 155 2.25 -18.30 6.01
CA ASP A 155 3.17 -18.85 7.02
C ASP A 155 4.51 -18.10 7.02
N TYR A 156 5.04 -17.76 5.84
CA TYR A 156 6.24 -16.95 5.74
C TYR A 156 6.07 -15.57 6.39
N CYS A 157 4.98 -14.87 6.08
CA CYS A 157 4.67 -13.58 6.68
C CYS A 157 4.53 -13.68 8.20
N LYS A 158 3.80 -14.68 8.69
CA LYS A 158 3.60 -14.90 10.12
C LYS A 158 4.91 -15.15 10.86
N ASN A 159 5.81 -15.97 10.29
CA ASN A 159 7.11 -16.27 10.87
C ASN A 159 8.06 -15.05 10.91
N ASN A 160 7.81 -14.03 10.08
CA ASN A 160 8.60 -12.80 10.03
C ASN A 160 7.86 -11.59 10.62
N ASN A 161 6.77 -11.80 11.39
CA ASN A 161 5.96 -10.74 12.00
C ASN A 161 5.36 -9.74 10.99
N ILE A 162 5.03 -10.18 9.79
CA ILE A 162 4.37 -9.40 8.74
C ILE A 162 2.87 -9.69 8.80
N LEU A 163 2.06 -8.64 8.99
CA LEU A 163 0.61 -8.78 9.03
C LEU A 163 0.05 -9.09 7.63
N ILE A 164 -0.85 -10.06 7.54
CA ILE A 164 -1.61 -10.33 6.32
C ILE A 164 -2.85 -9.45 6.30
N GLN A 165 -3.04 -8.73 5.19
CA GLN A 165 -4.29 -8.04 4.87
C GLN A 165 -4.89 -8.67 3.61
N ALA A 166 -6.16 -9.06 3.67
CA ALA A 166 -6.82 -9.69 2.54
C ALA A 166 -7.41 -8.66 1.57
N TRP A 167 -7.11 -8.77 0.27
CA TRP A 167 -7.95 -8.18 -0.74
C TRP A 167 -8.87 -9.24 -1.36
N SER A 168 -10.06 -8.85 -1.84
CA SER A 168 -11.15 -9.74 -2.28
C SER A 168 -11.51 -10.86 -1.27
N PRO A 169 -11.71 -10.57 0.03
CA PRO A 169 -11.89 -11.62 1.06
C PRO A 169 -13.16 -12.46 0.86
N LEU A 170 -14.12 -11.98 0.09
CA LEU A 170 -15.36 -12.70 -0.23
C LEU A 170 -15.30 -13.44 -1.56
N ALA A 171 -14.12 -13.50 -2.18
CA ALA A 171 -13.87 -13.97 -3.54
C ALA A 171 -14.56 -13.10 -4.63
N ARG A 172 -14.39 -13.48 -5.89
CA ARG A 172 -15.03 -12.83 -7.05
C ARG A 172 -15.90 -13.84 -7.80
#